data_c872e3aa407ace4ccde6476eaf8069fe
#
_entry.id   c872e3aa407ace4ccde6476eaf8069fe
#
_cell.length_a   1.000
_cell.length_b   1.000
_cell.length_c   1.000
_cell.angle_alpha   90.00
_cell.angle_beta   90.00
_cell.angle_gamma   90.00
#
_symmetry.space_group_name_H-M   'P 1'
#
loop_
_entity.id
_entity.type
_entity.pdbx_description
1 polymer ?
#
loop_
_entity_poly.entity_id
_entity_poly.type
_entity_poly.pdbx_seq_one_letter_code
_entity_poly.pdbx_strand_id
1 'polypeptide(L)'
;MKDQYSHEIISKTRTHEGLLYRIKHRSICNSCAMTFAIYIPDLKRPRVDDEEDIKLPMITYLSGLTCTDENVSQKGGAFKACCDERIIFLMPDTSARGHEEIEGENECWDFGTGAGFYVNASEERYKKNYNMLSYVTEEIMDVLKSIADIGVRVDFDRISIMGHSMGGHGALTIAMRDIEKYRAVSAFAPIANPSSEDCPWGKKAFTGYFGTEDKEMWLKHDATEIVKSTEDFSEKKNF
;
A
#
# COMPACT_ATOMS: atom_id res chain seq x y z
N MET A 1 -13.41 -19.68 -7.80
CA MET A 1 -12.54 -18.53 -7.49
C MET A 1 -11.97 -18.50 -6.05
N LYS A 2 -12.34 -19.48 -5.17
CA LYS A 2 -11.84 -19.48 -3.76
C LYS A 2 -10.39 -19.94 -3.56
N ASP A 3 -9.74 -20.55 -4.55
CA ASP A 3 -8.40 -21.14 -4.41
C ASP A 3 -7.26 -20.35 -5.10
N GLN A 4 -7.55 -19.16 -5.64
CA GLN A 4 -6.55 -18.39 -6.37
C GLN A 4 -5.48 -17.78 -5.45
N TYR A 5 -5.86 -17.41 -4.23
CA TYR A 5 -4.99 -16.80 -3.24
C TYR A 5 -4.85 -17.72 -2.01
N SER A 6 -3.91 -18.65 -2.07
CA SER A 6 -3.54 -19.40 -0.85
C SER A 6 -2.90 -18.45 0.16
N HIS A 7 -3.37 -18.49 1.40
CA HIS A 7 -2.86 -17.64 2.47
C HIS A 7 -2.62 -18.42 3.76
N GLU A 8 -1.76 -17.87 4.61
CA GLU A 8 -1.42 -18.37 5.94
C GLU A 8 -1.50 -17.22 6.94
N ILE A 9 -2.22 -17.41 8.03
CA ILE A 9 -2.22 -16.47 9.16
C ILE A 9 -0.97 -16.78 10.01
N ILE A 10 0.08 -15.97 9.84
CA ILE A 10 1.35 -16.09 10.57
C ILE A 10 1.13 -15.80 12.06
N SER A 11 0.36 -14.76 12.36
CA SER A 11 0.03 -14.38 13.73
C SER A 11 -1.32 -13.70 13.82
N LYS A 12 -1.95 -13.84 15.00
CA LYS A 12 -3.20 -13.21 15.38
C LYS A 12 -3.08 -12.73 16.83
N THR A 13 -2.97 -11.45 17.03
CA THR A 13 -2.70 -10.85 18.34
C THR A 13 -3.82 -9.89 18.73
N ARG A 14 -4.32 -10.01 19.96
CA ARG A 14 -5.29 -9.07 20.51
C ARG A 14 -4.57 -7.80 20.98
N THR A 15 -5.00 -6.64 20.51
CA THR A 15 -4.46 -5.35 20.91
C THR A 15 -5.54 -4.25 20.74
N HIS A 16 -5.59 -3.27 21.65
CA HIS A 16 -6.49 -2.12 21.61
C HIS A 16 -7.95 -2.47 21.24
N GLU A 17 -8.53 -3.45 21.94
CA GLU A 17 -9.90 -3.94 21.67
C GLU A 17 -10.14 -4.34 20.18
N GLY A 18 -9.14 -4.94 19.56
CA GLY A 18 -9.22 -5.46 18.20
C GLY A 18 -8.24 -6.60 17.97
N LEU A 19 -8.13 -7.04 16.75
CA LEU A 19 -7.25 -8.12 16.33
C LEU A 19 -6.28 -7.62 15.26
N LEU A 20 -5.00 -7.78 15.54
CA LEU A 20 -3.93 -7.59 14.57
C LEU A 20 -3.59 -8.95 13.97
N TYR A 21 -3.77 -9.08 12.67
CA TYR A 21 -3.36 -10.23 11.89
C TYR A 21 -2.09 -9.89 11.13
N ARG A 22 -1.21 -10.88 10.98
CA ARG A 22 -0.13 -10.87 10.00
C ARG A 22 -0.34 -12.04 9.08
N ILE A 23 -0.45 -11.79 7.78
CA ILE A 23 -0.90 -12.74 6.78
C ILE A 23 0.13 -12.83 5.67
N LYS A 24 0.54 -14.06 5.35
CA LYS A 24 1.38 -14.39 4.21
C LYS A 24 0.53 -15.02 3.13
N HIS A 25 0.74 -14.63 1.89
CA HIS A 25 0.05 -15.22 0.75
C HIS A 25 0.97 -15.30 -0.46
N ARG A 26 0.56 -16.11 -1.45
CA ARG A 26 1.23 -16.14 -2.73
C ARG A 26 0.70 -15.00 -3.60
N SER A 27 1.55 -14.02 -3.91
CA SER A 27 1.23 -12.94 -4.83
C SER A 27 1.38 -13.40 -6.27
N ILE A 28 0.39 -13.05 -7.09
CA ILE A 28 0.42 -13.22 -8.54
C ILE A 28 1.19 -12.06 -9.16
N CYS A 29 0.88 -10.82 -8.76
CA CYS A 29 1.55 -9.61 -9.25
C CYS A 29 3.06 -9.67 -9.09
N ASN A 30 3.54 -10.08 -7.91
CA ASN A 30 4.97 -10.12 -7.59
C ASN A 30 5.60 -11.52 -7.78
N SER A 31 4.82 -12.51 -8.24
CA SER A 31 5.28 -13.88 -8.51
C SER A 31 6.04 -14.54 -7.34
N CYS A 32 5.75 -14.14 -6.09
CA CYS A 32 6.42 -14.64 -4.89
C CYS A 32 5.49 -14.60 -3.67
N ALA A 33 6.01 -15.00 -2.51
CA ALA A 33 5.29 -14.82 -1.26
C ALA A 33 5.35 -13.36 -0.81
N MET A 34 4.20 -12.80 -0.44
CA MET A 34 4.05 -11.46 0.12
C MET A 34 3.44 -11.54 1.51
N THR A 35 3.71 -10.53 2.32
CA THR A 35 3.16 -10.43 3.68
C THR A 35 2.52 -9.06 3.87
N PHE A 36 1.44 -9.01 4.64
CA PHE A 36 0.84 -7.77 5.11
C PHE A 36 0.31 -7.95 6.53
N ALA A 37 0.22 -6.85 7.26
CA ALA A 37 -0.50 -6.81 8.52
C ALA A 37 -1.84 -6.09 8.34
N ILE A 38 -2.86 -6.51 9.10
CA ILE A 38 -4.17 -5.87 9.13
C ILE A 38 -4.72 -5.86 10.55
N TYR A 39 -5.11 -4.68 11.02
CA TYR A 39 -5.81 -4.51 12.28
C TYR A 39 -7.30 -4.34 12.04
N ILE A 40 -8.10 -5.12 12.77
CA ILE A 40 -9.56 -5.11 12.70
C ILE A 40 -10.11 -4.80 14.10
N PRO A 41 -10.78 -3.66 14.29
CA PRO A 41 -11.43 -3.32 15.54
C PRO A 41 -12.50 -4.34 15.94
N ASP A 42 -12.66 -4.57 17.25
CA ASP A 42 -13.73 -5.39 17.79
C ASP A 42 -14.98 -4.52 18.01
N LEU A 43 -16.11 -4.95 17.47
CA LEU A 43 -17.38 -4.24 17.59
C LEU A 43 -18.15 -4.56 18.88
N LYS A 44 -17.47 -4.94 19.96
CA LYS A 44 -18.12 -5.31 21.24
C LYS A 44 -18.96 -4.20 21.91
N ARG A 45 -18.81 -2.96 21.45
CA ARG A 45 -19.64 -1.83 21.91
C ARG A 45 -20.49 -1.37 20.73
N PRO A 46 -21.69 -1.96 20.52
CA PRO A 46 -22.58 -1.48 19.48
C PRO A 46 -22.89 0.01 19.70
N ARG A 47 -22.84 0.80 18.66
CA ARG A 47 -23.42 2.15 18.65
C ARG A 47 -24.92 1.99 18.43
N VAL A 48 -25.71 3.01 18.81
CA VAL A 48 -27.19 2.95 18.76
C VAL A 48 -27.75 2.61 17.38
N ASP A 49 -26.96 2.92 16.33
CA ASP A 49 -27.35 2.74 14.92
C ASP A 49 -26.64 1.54 14.26
N ASP A 50 -26.05 0.61 15.03
CA ASP A 50 -25.34 -0.53 14.48
C ASP A 50 -26.32 -1.58 13.92
N GLU A 51 -26.18 -1.93 12.66
CA GLU A 51 -26.81 -3.07 12.00
C GLU A 51 -26.06 -4.37 12.31
N GLU A 52 -26.69 -5.54 12.17
CA GLU A 52 -26.08 -6.85 12.51
C GLU A 52 -24.81 -7.16 11.69
N ASP A 53 -24.69 -6.64 10.45
CA ASP A 53 -23.61 -6.93 9.52
C ASP A 53 -22.78 -5.67 9.14
N ILE A 54 -22.34 -4.90 10.14
CA ILE A 54 -21.55 -3.69 9.89
C ILE A 54 -20.23 -3.98 9.17
N LYS A 55 -20.06 -3.35 8.01
CA LYS A 55 -18.77 -3.23 7.32
C LYS A 55 -18.07 -1.93 7.74
N LEU A 56 -16.77 -2.03 7.95
CA LEU A 56 -15.93 -0.94 8.44
C LEU A 56 -15.12 -0.30 7.31
N PRO A 57 -14.96 1.02 7.30
CA PRO A 57 -14.03 1.68 6.39
C PRO A 57 -12.60 1.22 6.65
N MET A 58 -11.77 1.30 5.62
CA MET A 58 -10.39 0.87 5.70
C MET A 58 -9.41 1.98 5.29
N ILE A 59 -8.32 2.08 6.03
CA ILE A 59 -7.16 2.87 5.64
C ILE A 59 -6.03 1.93 5.25
N THR A 60 -5.47 2.10 4.06
CA THR A 60 -4.22 1.45 3.66
C THR A 60 -3.05 2.38 3.98
N TYR A 61 -2.12 1.92 4.81
CA TYR A 61 -0.91 2.66 5.16
C TYR A 61 0.29 2.14 4.39
N LEU A 62 0.92 3.02 3.63
CA LEU A 62 2.13 2.74 2.87
C LEU A 62 3.36 3.22 3.64
N SER A 63 4.24 2.29 3.98
CA SER A 63 5.47 2.56 4.72
C SER A 63 6.58 3.15 3.82
N GLY A 64 7.57 3.77 4.44
CA GLY A 64 8.76 4.33 3.76
C GLY A 64 9.83 3.29 3.44
N LEU A 65 10.95 3.77 2.92
CA LEU A 65 12.12 2.94 2.57
C LEU A 65 12.56 2.05 3.75
N THR A 66 12.99 0.84 3.43
CA THR A 66 13.49 -0.19 4.34
C THR A 66 12.48 -0.80 5.30
N CYS A 67 11.26 -0.28 5.35
CA CYS A 67 10.20 -0.81 6.19
C CYS A 67 9.60 -2.11 5.65
N THR A 68 8.90 -2.81 6.54
CA THR A 68 8.04 -3.96 6.25
C THR A 68 6.62 -3.69 6.71
N ASP A 69 5.73 -4.66 6.65
CA ASP A 69 4.40 -4.67 7.26
C ASP A 69 4.43 -4.43 8.79
N GLU A 70 5.58 -4.69 9.45
CA GLU A 70 5.72 -4.62 10.90
C GLU A 70 6.11 -3.22 11.42
N ASN A 71 6.74 -2.37 10.63
CA ASN A 71 7.26 -1.09 11.16
C ASN A 71 6.14 -0.22 11.72
N VAL A 72 5.10 0.05 10.97
CA VAL A 72 3.98 0.87 11.44
C VAL A 72 3.09 0.11 12.43
N SER A 73 2.89 -1.19 12.26
CA SER A 73 2.09 -2.00 13.18
C SER A 73 2.68 -2.05 14.60
N GLN A 74 4.02 -2.01 14.71
CA GLN A 74 4.72 -2.06 15.99
C GLN A 74 5.02 -0.67 16.57
N LYS A 75 5.19 0.36 15.73
CA LYS A 75 5.74 1.66 16.14
C LYS A 75 4.82 2.86 15.86
N GLY A 76 3.80 2.69 15.03
CA GLY A 76 2.94 3.80 14.57
C GLY A 76 1.89 4.26 15.58
N GLY A 77 1.53 3.43 16.55
CA GLY A 77 0.57 3.77 17.61
C GLY A 77 -0.87 4.03 17.14
N ALA A 78 -1.24 3.62 15.93
CA ALA A 78 -2.53 3.96 15.31
C ALA A 78 -3.73 3.17 15.87
N PHE A 79 -3.52 2.00 16.47
CA PHE A 79 -4.60 1.04 16.76
C PHE A 79 -5.67 1.57 17.73
N LYS A 80 -5.27 2.39 18.70
CA LYS A 80 -6.26 3.02 19.61
C LYS A 80 -7.22 3.91 18.82
N ALA A 81 -6.71 4.79 17.97
CA ALA A 81 -7.53 5.66 17.13
C ALA A 81 -8.39 4.84 16.14
N CYS A 82 -7.80 3.81 15.52
CA CYS A 82 -8.52 2.90 14.63
C CYS A 82 -9.67 2.17 15.36
N CYS A 83 -9.47 1.80 16.62
CA CYS A 83 -10.52 1.20 17.44
C CYS A 83 -11.64 2.19 17.75
N ASP A 84 -11.28 3.38 18.23
CA ASP A 84 -12.24 4.40 18.64
C ASP A 84 -13.11 4.87 17.47
N GLU A 85 -12.50 4.98 16.27
CA GLU A 85 -13.18 5.42 15.04
C GLU A 85 -13.74 4.26 14.22
N ARG A 86 -13.50 3.00 14.60
CA ARG A 86 -13.95 1.79 13.90
C ARG A 86 -13.42 1.72 12.47
N ILE A 87 -12.12 1.88 12.32
CA ILE A 87 -11.42 1.85 11.04
C ILE A 87 -10.52 0.62 10.99
N ILE A 88 -10.62 -0.15 9.91
CA ILE A 88 -9.66 -1.21 9.59
C ILE A 88 -8.36 -0.57 9.10
N PHE A 89 -7.21 -1.06 9.58
CA PHE A 89 -5.91 -0.50 9.21
C PHE A 89 -5.07 -1.57 8.51
N LEU A 90 -4.88 -1.41 7.20
CA LEU A 90 -4.12 -2.32 6.34
C LEU A 90 -2.69 -1.81 6.14
N MET A 91 -1.71 -2.67 6.34
CA MET A 91 -0.29 -2.34 6.32
C MET A 91 0.47 -3.36 5.45
N PRO A 92 0.57 -3.13 4.13
CA PRO A 92 1.36 -3.99 3.25
C PRO A 92 2.86 -3.84 3.47
N ASP A 93 3.64 -4.82 3.03
CA ASP A 93 5.09 -4.69 2.88
C ASP A 93 5.43 -3.64 1.81
N THR A 94 6.66 -3.17 1.80
CA THR A 94 7.16 -2.11 0.91
C THR A 94 7.78 -2.63 -0.38
N SER A 95 8.01 -3.93 -0.49
CA SER A 95 8.49 -4.62 -1.68
C SER A 95 8.19 -6.11 -1.62
N ALA A 96 8.38 -6.81 -2.73
CA ALA A 96 8.56 -8.25 -2.74
C ALA A 96 9.83 -8.65 -1.98
N ARG A 97 9.79 -9.82 -1.29
CA ARG A 97 10.93 -10.39 -0.54
C ARG A 97 11.06 -11.90 -0.70
N GLY A 98 10.09 -12.54 -1.33
CA GLY A 98 10.02 -14.00 -1.41
C GLY A 98 10.46 -14.58 -2.75
N HIS A 99 11.16 -13.81 -3.59
CA HIS A 99 11.73 -14.24 -4.87
C HIS A 99 13.22 -14.55 -4.75
N GLU A 100 13.78 -15.18 -5.77
CA GLU A 100 15.23 -15.32 -5.90
C GLU A 100 15.86 -13.95 -6.10
N GLU A 101 16.99 -13.69 -5.43
CA GLU A 101 17.67 -12.41 -5.50
C GLU A 101 18.04 -12.05 -6.94
N ILE A 102 17.65 -10.84 -7.33
CA ILE A 102 17.97 -10.28 -8.65
C ILE A 102 19.32 -9.55 -8.51
N GLU A 103 20.26 -9.84 -9.41
CA GLU A 103 21.57 -9.19 -9.40
C GLU A 103 21.43 -7.66 -9.38
N GLY A 104 22.06 -7.02 -8.40
CA GLY A 104 22.05 -5.58 -8.21
C GLY A 104 20.92 -5.03 -7.34
N GLU A 105 19.89 -5.84 -6.99
CA GLU A 105 18.72 -5.31 -6.25
C GLU A 105 19.04 -4.90 -4.81
N ASN A 106 20.05 -5.49 -4.19
CA ASN A 106 20.42 -5.26 -2.80
C ASN A 106 21.78 -4.55 -2.62
N GLU A 107 22.35 -3.98 -3.68
CA GLU A 107 23.61 -3.22 -3.59
C GLU A 107 23.45 -1.91 -2.81
N CYS A 108 22.25 -1.37 -2.73
CA CYS A 108 21.92 -0.14 -2.02
C CYS A 108 20.70 -0.33 -1.13
N TRP A 109 20.70 0.27 0.07
CA TRP A 109 19.58 0.19 1.02
C TRP A 109 18.29 0.89 0.53
N ASP A 110 18.40 1.78 -0.45
CA ASP A 110 17.33 2.60 -1.00
C ASP A 110 16.86 2.15 -2.40
N PHE A 111 17.20 0.91 -2.79
CA PHE A 111 16.73 0.27 -4.02
C PHE A 111 16.46 -1.22 -3.79
N GLY A 112 15.56 -1.81 -4.57
CA GLY A 112 15.23 -3.23 -4.48
C GLY A 112 14.41 -3.58 -3.25
N THR A 113 14.92 -4.50 -2.44
CA THR A 113 14.23 -4.99 -1.25
C THR A 113 13.99 -3.88 -0.23
N GLY A 114 12.71 -3.65 0.10
CA GLY A 114 12.29 -2.55 0.99
C GLY A 114 12.14 -1.20 0.30
N ALA A 115 12.26 -1.14 -1.02
CA ALA A 115 12.28 0.10 -1.80
C ALA A 115 11.47 -0.01 -3.11
N GLY A 116 10.30 -0.66 -3.09
CA GLY A 116 9.48 -0.90 -4.27
C GLY A 116 8.75 0.33 -4.84
N PHE A 117 8.85 1.49 -4.20
CA PHE A 117 8.29 2.79 -4.61
C PHE A 117 6.81 2.77 -5.01
N TYR A 118 6.09 1.67 -4.74
CA TYR A 118 4.69 1.47 -5.08
C TYR A 118 4.40 1.70 -6.58
N VAL A 119 5.32 1.21 -7.41
CA VAL A 119 5.23 1.24 -8.86
C VAL A 119 5.17 -0.18 -9.44
N ASN A 120 4.87 -0.29 -10.74
CA ASN A 120 5.06 -1.52 -11.51
C ASN A 120 6.27 -1.34 -12.41
N ALA A 121 7.31 -2.13 -12.20
CA ALA A 121 8.53 -2.05 -13.00
C ALA A 121 8.28 -2.47 -14.45
N SER A 122 8.84 -1.73 -15.39
CA SER A 122 8.84 -2.06 -16.83
C SER A 122 10.15 -2.69 -17.29
N GLU A 123 11.25 -2.48 -16.55
CA GLU A 123 12.53 -3.09 -16.86
C GLU A 123 12.49 -4.62 -16.75
N GLU A 124 12.99 -5.31 -17.78
CA GLU A 124 12.93 -6.78 -17.91
C GLU A 124 13.41 -7.51 -16.66
N ARG A 125 14.45 -6.99 -16.01
CA ARG A 125 15.06 -7.56 -14.82
C ARG A 125 14.10 -7.56 -13.63
N TYR A 126 13.27 -6.52 -13.48
CA TYR A 126 12.45 -6.28 -12.29
C TYR A 126 10.94 -6.50 -12.51
N LYS A 127 10.44 -6.45 -13.74
CA LYS A 127 9.00 -6.49 -14.06
C LYS A 127 8.26 -7.72 -13.53
N LYS A 128 8.97 -8.80 -13.26
CA LYS A 128 8.35 -10.02 -12.72
C LYS A 128 7.99 -9.90 -11.23
N ASN A 129 8.81 -9.19 -10.47
CA ASN A 129 8.74 -9.22 -9.00
C ASN A 129 8.50 -7.84 -8.36
N TYR A 130 8.58 -6.74 -9.11
CA TYR A 130 8.41 -5.39 -8.59
C TYR A 130 7.16 -4.72 -9.15
N ASN A 131 5.97 -5.19 -8.69
CA ASN A 131 4.66 -4.70 -9.13
C ASN A 131 3.82 -4.22 -7.95
N MET A 132 4.43 -3.37 -7.12
CA MET A 132 3.81 -2.92 -5.87
C MET A 132 2.59 -2.03 -6.09
N LEU A 133 2.47 -1.33 -7.22
CA LEU A 133 1.27 -0.57 -7.57
C LEU A 133 0.07 -1.51 -7.70
N SER A 134 0.12 -2.49 -8.61
CA SER A 134 -0.96 -3.47 -8.80
C SER A 134 -1.22 -4.29 -7.52
N TYR A 135 -0.16 -4.60 -6.76
CA TYR A 135 -0.28 -5.30 -5.50
C TYR A 135 -1.16 -4.55 -4.49
N VAL A 136 -0.89 -3.27 -4.25
CA VAL A 136 -1.63 -2.50 -3.22
C VAL A 136 -2.97 -1.97 -3.70
N THR A 137 -3.16 -1.78 -5.01
CA THR A 137 -4.42 -1.23 -5.55
C THR A 137 -5.45 -2.29 -5.92
N GLU A 138 -5.01 -3.50 -6.23
CA GLU A 138 -5.86 -4.57 -6.78
C GLU A 138 -5.71 -5.87 -5.99
N GLU A 139 -4.54 -6.50 -6.05
CA GLU A 139 -4.36 -7.87 -5.57
C GLU A 139 -4.65 -8.03 -4.07
N ILE A 140 -4.15 -7.13 -3.22
CA ILE A 140 -4.37 -7.24 -1.78
C ILE A 140 -5.86 -7.11 -1.41
N MET A 141 -6.64 -6.34 -2.18
CA MET A 141 -8.09 -6.22 -2.00
C MET A 141 -8.79 -7.55 -2.31
N ASP A 142 -8.35 -8.23 -3.37
CA ASP A 142 -8.90 -9.54 -3.74
C ASP A 142 -8.49 -10.63 -2.76
N VAL A 143 -7.25 -10.57 -2.25
CA VAL A 143 -6.81 -11.43 -1.14
C VAL A 143 -7.70 -11.25 0.08
N LEU A 144 -7.96 -10.00 0.51
CA LEU A 144 -8.84 -9.71 1.64
C LEU A 144 -10.26 -10.25 1.44
N LYS A 145 -10.83 -10.10 0.25
CA LYS A 145 -12.15 -10.65 -0.11
C LYS A 145 -12.18 -12.19 -0.03
N SER A 146 -11.05 -12.85 -0.32
CA SER A 146 -10.95 -14.31 -0.26
C SER A 146 -10.90 -14.87 1.17
N ILE A 147 -10.49 -14.06 2.16
CA ILE A 147 -10.43 -14.44 3.57
C ILE A 147 -11.78 -14.14 4.22
N ALA A 148 -12.62 -15.17 4.37
CA ALA A 148 -14.02 -15.01 4.77
C ALA A 148 -14.21 -14.18 6.05
N ASP A 149 -13.46 -14.47 7.12
CA ASP A 149 -13.56 -13.79 8.42
C ASP A 149 -13.12 -12.32 8.39
N ILE A 150 -12.35 -11.91 7.37
CA ILE A 150 -11.83 -10.56 7.20
C ILE A 150 -12.62 -9.80 6.15
N GLY A 151 -12.82 -10.40 4.96
CA GLY A 151 -13.46 -9.76 3.83
C GLY A 151 -14.89 -9.27 4.12
N VAL A 152 -15.63 -10.01 4.89
CA VAL A 152 -16.99 -9.62 5.32
C VAL A 152 -17.03 -8.39 6.21
N ARG A 153 -15.92 -8.04 6.86
CA ARG A 153 -15.78 -6.88 7.74
C ARG A 153 -15.39 -5.60 7.01
N VAL A 154 -14.84 -5.70 5.81
CA VAL A 154 -14.30 -4.55 5.06
C VAL A 154 -15.40 -3.93 4.18
N ASP A 155 -15.56 -2.62 4.29
CA ASP A 155 -16.29 -1.82 3.32
C ASP A 155 -15.33 -1.36 2.21
N PHE A 156 -15.37 -2.07 1.09
CA PHE A 156 -14.48 -1.78 -0.05
C PHE A 156 -14.88 -0.51 -0.83
N ASP A 157 -16.02 0.09 -0.52
CA ASP A 157 -16.47 1.38 -1.10
C ASP A 157 -16.03 2.57 -0.24
N ARG A 158 -15.52 2.32 0.97
CA ARG A 158 -15.01 3.35 1.89
C ARG A 158 -13.53 3.11 2.23
N ILE A 159 -12.66 3.26 1.23
CA ILE A 159 -11.22 3.08 1.38
C ILE A 159 -10.53 4.45 1.36
N SER A 160 -9.56 4.62 2.25
CA SER A 160 -8.63 5.76 2.26
C SER A 160 -7.19 5.23 2.19
N ILE A 161 -6.27 6.10 1.78
CA ILE A 161 -4.86 5.75 1.67
C ILE A 161 -4.00 6.78 2.38
N MET A 162 -2.97 6.34 3.06
CA MET A 162 -2.01 7.23 3.71
C MET A 162 -0.61 6.61 3.68
N GLY A 163 0.42 7.43 3.87
CA GLY A 163 1.77 6.90 3.90
C GLY A 163 2.82 7.91 4.33
N HIS A 164 4.02 7.41 4.59
CA HIS A 164 5.16 8.20 5.01
C HIS A 164 6.34 8.05 4.04
N SER A 165 7.05 9.15 3.73
CA SER A 165 8.25 9.17 2.88
C SER A 165 7.97 8.59 1.48
N MET A 166 8.63 7.49 1.09
CA MET A 166 8.32 6.71 -0.12
C MET A 166 6.84 6.30 -0.18
N GLY A 167 6.27 5.88 0.95
CA GLY A 167 4.84 5.53 1.04
C GLY A 167 3.91 6.75 0.96
N GLY A 168 4.36 7.91 1.43
CA GLY A 168 3.63 9.18 1.24
C GLY A 168 3.53 9.56 -0.24
N HIS A 169 4.62 9.38 -0.98
CA HIS A 169 4.62 9.49 -2.44
C HIS A 169 3.64 8.50 -3.08
N GLY A 170 3.75 7.21 -2.70
CA GLY A 170 2.85 6.18 -3.20
C GLY A 170 1.38 6.50 -2.93
N ALA A 171 1.04 6.99 -1.73
CA ALA A 171 -0.32 7.38 -1.38
C ALA A 171 -0.85 8.50 -2.29
N LEU A 172 -0.04 9.54 -2.54
CA LEU A 172 -0.41 10.64 -3.45
C LEU A 172 -0.63 10.15 -4.87
N THR A 173 0.34 9.46 -5.46
CA THR A 173 0.27 9.03 -6.86
C THR A 173 -0.85 8.03 -7.11
N ILE A 174 -1.11 7.12 -6.17
CA ILE A 174 -2.20 6.15 -6.25
C ILE A 174 -3.57 6.85 -6.16
N ALA A 175 -3.77 7.76 -5.18
CA ALA A 175 -5.04 8.46 -5.02
C ALA A 175 -5.33 9.39 -6.19
N MET A 176 -4.33 10.09 -6.74
CA MET A 176 -4.50 10.99 -7.90
C MET A 176 -4.83 10.24 -9.20
N ARG A 177 -4.44 8.97 -9.32
CA ARG A 177 -4.81 8.13 -10.49
C ARG A 177 -6.26 7.68 -10.47
N ASP A 178 -6.83 7.48 -9.28
CA ASP A 178 -8.19 6.99 -9.10
C ASP A 178 -8.87 7.73 -7.94
N ILE A 179 -9.17 8.99 -8.19
CA ILE A 179 -9.75 9.94 -7.23
C ILE A 179 -11.10 9.46 -6.65
N GLU A 180 -11.90 8.78 -7.46
CA GLU A 180 -13.22 8.32 -7.04
C GLU A 180 -13.14 7.12 -6.07
N LYS A 181 -12.04 6.36 -6.13
CA LYS A 181 -11.85 5.18 -5.30
C LYS A 181 -11.53 5.51 -3.84
N TYR A 182 -10.74 6.57 -3.61
CA TYR A 182 -10.25 6.90 -2.29
C TYR A 182 -11.01 8.05 -1.66
N ARG A 183 -11.52 7.84 -0.42
CA ARG A 183 -12.28 8.86 0.33
C ARG A 183 -11.39 9.96 0.89
N ALA A 184 -10.14 9.64 1.18
CA ALA A 184 -9.14 10.60 1.65
C ALA A 184 -7.73 10.10 1.34
N VAL A 185 -6.79 11.03 1.21
CA VAL A 185 -5.36 10.77 1.12
C VAL A 185 -4.62 11.58 2.18
N SER A 186 -3.61 10.96 2.82
CA SER A 186 -2.71 11.67 3.74
C SER A 186 -1.27 11.27 3.47
N ALA A 187 -0.41 12.24 3.25
CA ALA A 187 1.00 12.02 2.95
C ALA A 187 1.89 12.74 3.98
N PHE A 188 2.71 11.96 4.68
CA PHE A 188 3.63 12.46 5.69
C PHE A 188 5.05 12.48 5.12
N ALA A 189 5.67 13.67 5.07
CA ALA A 189 7.01 13.88 4.51
C ALA A 189 7.26 13.10 3.20
N PRO A 190 6.38 13.23 2.19
CA PRO A 190 6.45 12.43 0.97
C PRO A 190 7.68 12.76 0.12
N ILE A 191 8.21 11.77 -0.60
CA ILE A 191 9.13 11.99 -1.72
C ILE A 191 8.27 12.49 -2.91
N ALA A 192 7.82 13.74 -2.86
CA ALA A 192 6.77 14.25 -3.74
C ALA A 192 7.20 14.49 -5.20
N ASN A 193 8.51 14.65 -5.44
CA ASN A 193 9.07 14.89 -6.79
C ASN A 193 10.25 13.94 -7.07
N PRO A 194 10.00 12.63 -7.19
CA PRO A 194 11.07 11.65 -7.40
C PRO A 194 11.75 11.74 -8.77
N SER A 195 11.11 12.36 -9.77
CA SER A 195 11.72 12.55 -11.10
C SER A 195 12.69 13.73 -11.16
N SER A 196 12.75 14.57 -10.12
CA SER A 196 13.69 15.70 -10.04
C SER A 196 15.15 15.23 -10.04
N GLU A 197 16.01 16.01 -10.70
CA GLU A 197 17.45 15.79 -10.66
C GLU A 197 18.03 15.90 -9.24
N ASP A 198 17.38 16.63 -8.35
CA ASP A 198 17.75 16.81 -6.95
C ASP A 198 17.25 15.71 -6.02
N CYS A 199 16.49 14.72 -6.53
CA CYS A 199 15.98 13.62 -5.75
C CYS A 199 16.75 12.31 -6.00
N PRO A 200 17.80 12.00 -5.23
CA PRO A 200 18.65 10.84 -5.49
C PRO A 200 17.89 9.51 -5.34
N TRP A 201 16.95 9.42 -4.41
CA TRP A 201 16.15 8.21 -4.17
C TRP A 201 15.21 7.90 -5.34
N GLY A 202 14.48 8.90 -5.83
CA GLY A 202 13.58 8.75 -6.96
C GLY A 202 14.33 8.47 -8.25
N LYS A 203 15.43 9.21 -8.51
CA LYS A 203 16.30 8.99 -9.67
C LYS A 203 16.82 7.54 -9.72
N LYS A 204 17.32 7.02 -8.59
CA LYS A 204 17.77 5.62 -8.50
C LYS A 204 16.63 4.63 -8.77
N ALA A 205 15.50 4.79 -8.08
CA ALA A 205 14.36 3.90 -8.22
C ALA A 205 13.81 3.89 -9.65
N PHE A 206 13.58 5.07 -10.24
CA PHE A 206 13.00 5.18 -11.58
C PHE A 206 13.98 4.72 -12.67
N THR A 207 15.29 4.99 -12.51
CA THR A 207 16.31 4.40 -13.39
C THR A 207 16.25 2.86 -13.35
N GLY A 208 16.16 2.27 -12.15
CA GLY A 208 16.14 0.83 -11.99
C GLY A 208 14.85 0.18 -12.47
N TYR A 209 13.69 0.76 -12.14
CA TYR A 209 12.41 0.15 -12.44
C TYR A 209 11.85 0.50 -13.83
N PHE A 210 12.17 1.68 -14.38
CA PHE A 210 11.65 2.17 -15.65
C PHE A 210 12.72 2.37 -16.74
N GLY A 211 13.99 2.27 -16.38
CA GLY A 211 15.10 2.62 -17.27
C GLY A 211 15.30 4.13 -17.42
N THR A 212 16.21 4.50 -18.29
CA THR A 212 16.59 5.91 -18.56
C THR A 212 15.90 6.50 -19.78
N GLU A 213 15.41 5.67 -20.68
CA GLU A 213 14.87 6.07 -21.99
C GLU A 213 13.44 6.63 -21.87
N ASP A 214 12.60 6.05 -21.02
CA ASP A 214 11.19 6.42 -20.87
C ASP A 214 10.98 7.45 -19.75
N LYS A 215 11.35 8.70 -20.01
CA LYS A 215 11.10 9.81 -19.08
C LYS A 215 9.62 10.13 -18.89
N GLU A 216 8.74 9.82 -19.83
CA GLU A 216 7.31 9.98 -19.65
C GLU A 216 6.76 9.05 -18.55
N MET A 217 7.29 7.83 -18.46
CA MET A 217 6.93 6.91 -17.39
C MET A 217 7.30 7.49 -16.02
N TRP A 218 8.46 8.16 -15.90
CA TRP A 218 8.85 8.83 -14.66
C TRP A 218 7.84 9.89 -14.26
N LEU A 219 7.44 10.77 -15.19
CA LEU A 219 6.50 11.86 -14.91
C LEU A 219 5.12 11.33 -14.51
N LYS A 220 4.66 10.23 -15.11
CA LYS A 220 3.42 9.54 -14.74
C LYS A 220 3.42 8.98 -13.32
N HIS A 221 4.60 8.77 -12.74
CA HIS A 221 4.77 8.25 -11.37
C HIS A 221 5.30 9.31 -10.40
N ASP A 222 5.23 10.58 -10.76
CA ASP A 222 5.68 11.70 -9.93
C ASP A 222 4.49 12.56 -9.50
N ALA A 223 4.27 12.67 -8.18
CA ALA A 223 3.12 13.39 -7.65
C ALA A 223 3.11 14.88 -8.06
N THR A 224 4.27 15.52 -8.08
CA THR A 224 4.40 16.93 -8.49
C THR A 224 4.06 17.11 -9.97
N GLU A 225 4.54 16.21 -10.83
CA GLU A 225 4.29 16.28 -12.27
C GLU A 225 2.83 15.92 -12.63
N ILE A 226 2.22 14.96 -11.90
CA ILE A 226 0.80 14.64 -12.04
C ILE A 226 -0.04 15.89 -11.74
N VAL A 227 0.25 16.61 -10.64
CA VAL A 227 -0.48 17.85 -10.29
C VAL A 227 -0.29 18.93 -11.36
N LYS A 228 0.93 19.13 -11.86
CA LYS A 228 1.21 20.10 -12.92
C LYS A 228 0.48 19.80 -14.23
N SER A 229 0.34 18.52 -14.57
CA SER A 229 -0.31 18.08 -15.82
C SER A 229 -1.83 18.06 -15.75
N THR A 230 -2.42 18.20 -14.56
CA THR A 230 -3.87 18.17 -14.37
C THR A 230 -4.39 19.60 -14.31
N GLU A 231 -5.18 20.00 -15.33
CA GLU A 231 -5.66 21.37 -15.48
C GLU A 231 -6.61 21.83 -14.35
N ASP A 232 -7.36 20.93 -13.74
CA ASP A 232 -8.24 21.26 -12.63
C ASP A 232 -8.52 20.10 -11.66
N PHE A 233 -7.85 20.11 -10.52
CA PHE A 233 -8.23 19.26 -9.38
C PHE A 233 -9.41 19.82 -8.57
N SER A 234 -9.77 21.10 -8.76
CA SER A 234 -10.80 21.78 -7.96
C SER A 234 -12.22 21.28 -8.28
N GLU A 235 -12.45 20.76 -9.47
CA GLU A 235 -13.72 20.15 -9.85
C GLU A 235 -13.91 18.72 -9.30
N LYS A 236 -12.84 18.10 -8.83
CA LYS A 236 -12.88 16.74 -8.27
C LYS A 236 -13.12 16.81 -6.76
N LYS A 237 -14.33 16.53 -6.35
CA LYS A 237 -14.94 16.75 -5.02
C LYS A 237 -14.23 16.21 -3.77
N ASN A 238 -13.05 15.58 -3.86
CA ASN A 238 -12.43 14.85 -2.76
C ASN A 238 -10.96 15.22 -2.47
N PHE A 239 -10.47 16.35 -2.99
CA PHE A 239 -9.13 16.90 -2.68
C PHE A 239 -9.20 18.16 -1.88
#